data_b50078597eb1952d9d45030068923957
#
_entry.id   b50078597eb1952d9d45030068923957
#
_cell.length_a   1.000
_cell.length_b   1.000
_cell.length_c   1.000
_cell.angle_alpha   90.00
_cell.angle_beta   90.00
_cell.angle_gamma   90.00
#
_symmetry.space_group_name_H-M   'P 1'
#
loop_
_entity.id
_entity.type
_entity.pdbx_description
1 polymer ?
#
loop_
_entity_poly.entity_id
_entity_poly.type
_entity_poly.pdbx_seq_one_letter_code
_entity_poly.pdbx_strand_id
1 'polypeptide(L)'
;ILVLDEADRMLDMGFWPSVRKIVARLPRTRQTLLFSATISGDIQQSMPTMLHDPVLVEISRSGQTADTVEQRLVPVVQGQKVSLLTHLIETGHPRRVLVFCRTKQRVDSVAAALEREGLKVGVMHADRAQKQRERALDGFRSGELEALVATDVMSRGIDVSDIDWVVNFDVPLDPEDYVHRIGRTGRAGESGVAFTFLAPDEVGPLREIEYFTKQLVPV
;
A
#
# COMPACT_ATOMS: atom_id res chain seq x y z
N ILE A 1 -2.08 -11.47 -25.67
CA ILE A 1 -2.21 -10.24 -24.88
C ILE A 1 -1.12 -10.24 -23.82
N LEU A 2 -0.45 -9.11 -23.63
CA LEU A 2 0.48 -8.85 -22.53
C LEU A 2 -0.11 -7.74 -21.66
N VAL A 3 -0.15 -7.94 -20.36
CA VAL A 3 -0.56 -6.93 -19.38
C VAL A 3 0.63 -6.65 -18.48
N LEU A 4 1.04 -5.40 -18.40
CA LEU A 4 2.05 -4.87 -17.47
C LEU A 4 1.30 -3.97 -16.50
N ASP A 5 1.12 -4.44 -15.27
CA ASP A 5 0.43 -3.71 -14.22
C ASP A 5 1.42 -3.17 -13.19
N GLU A 6 1.15 -2.01 -12.60
CA GLU A 6 2.06 -1.29 -11.70
C GLU A 6 3.46 -1.09 -12.32
N ALA A 7 3.51 -0.56 -13.57
CA ALA A 7 4.75 -0.46 -14.34
C ALA A 7 5.81 0.46 -13.71
N ASP A 8 5.40 1.58 -13.10
CA ASP A 8 6.22 2.45 -12.27
C ASP A 8 6.92 1.66 -11.17
N ARG A 9 6.19 0.82 -10.53
CA ARG A 9 6.68 -0.01 -9.43
C ARG A 9 7.68 -1.06 -9.86
N MET A 10 7.42 -1.70 -11.01
CA MET A 10 8.38 -2.65 -11.56
C MET A 10 9.71 -1.97 -11.91
N LEU A 11 9.66 -0.70 -12.29
CA LEU A 11 10.84 0.11 -12.56
C LEU A 11 11.60 0.41 -11.26
N ASP A 12 10.92 0.94 -10.23
CA ASP A 12 11.50 1.33 -8.95
C ASP A 12 12.15 0.16 -8.22
N MET A 13 11.54 -1.03 -8.32
CA MET A 13 12.08 -2.26 -7.75
C MET A 13 13.23 -2.88 -8.58
N GLY A 14 13.63 -2.24 -9.68
CA GLY A 14 14.71 -2.72 -10.55
C GLY A 14 14.34 -3.96 -11.38
N PHE A 15 13.05 -4.29 -11.52
CA PHE A 15 12.60 -5.44 -12.33
C PHE A 15 12.57 -5.15 -13.82
N TRP A 16 12.75 -3.91 -14.22
CA TRP A 16 12.63 -3.49 -15.62
C TRP A 16 13.54 -4.27 -16.60
N PRO A 17 14.81 -4.58 -16.27
CA PRO A 17 15.64 -5.42 -17.13
C PRO A 17 15.07 -6.83 -17.33
N SER A 18 14.43 -7.40 -16.31
CA SER A 18 13.78 -8.71 -16.39
C SER A 18 12.50 -8.66 -17.23
N VAL A 19 11.69 -7.62 -17.04
CA VAL A 19 10.49 -7.37 -17.87
C VAL A 19 10.86 -7.26 -19.35
N ARG A 20 11.89 -6.48 -19.70
CA ARG A 20 12.38 -6.36 -21.07
C ARG A 20 12.80 -7.71 -21.67
N LYS A 21 13.48 -8.56 -20.90
CA LYS A 21 13.87 -9.90 -21.35
C LYS A 21 12.66 -10.81 -21.63
N ILE A 22 11.62 -10.70 -20.83
CA ILE A 22 10.36 -11.45 -21.04
C ILE A 22 9.67 -10.93 -22.30
N VAL A 23 9.49 -9.61 -22.40
CA VAL A 23 8.82 -8.95 -23.53
C VAL A 23 9.50 -9.28 -24.87
N ALA A 24 10.84 -9.32 -24.89
CA ALA A 24 11.62 -9.66 -26.09
C ALA A 24 11.40 -11.10 -26.59
N ARG A 25 10.92 -12.00 -25.74
CA ARG A 25 10.63 -13.41 -26.09
C ARG A 25 9.18 -13.63 -26.54
N LEU A 26 8.33 -12.63 -26.40
CA LEU A 26 6.93 -12.73 -26.77
C LEU A 26 6.73 -12.42 -28.27
N PRO A 27 5.69 -12.96 -28.90
CA PRO A 27 5.33 -12.60 -30.26
C PRO A 27 5.19 -11.09 -30.44
N ARG A 28 5.69 -10.57 -31.57
CA ARG A 28 5.56 -9.12 -31.86
C ARG A 28 4.12 -8.73 -32.17
N THR A 29 3.35 -9.64 -32.78
CA THR A 29 1.92 -9.46 -33.06
C THR A 29 1.10 -9.73 -31.82
N ARG A 30 1.10 -8.81 -30.88
CA ARG A 30 0.34 -8.91 -29.63
C ARG A 30 -0.31 -7.58 -29.29
N GLN A 31 -1.40 -7.62 -28.55
CA GLN A 31 -1.90 -6.46 -27.82
C GLN A 31 -1.12 -6.34 -26.52
N THR A 32 -0.63 -5.14 -26.21
CA THR A 32 0.05 -4.86 -24.95
C THR A 32 -0.72 -3.77 -24.22
N LEU A 33 -1.07 -4.03 -22.95
CA LEU A 33 -1.69 -3.11 -22.01
C LEU A 33 -0.66 -2.79 -20.93
N LEU A 34 -0.45 -1.51 -20.65
CA LEU A 34 0.45 -1.03 -19.61
C LEU A 34 -0.37 -0.14 -18.66
N PHE A 35 -0.42 -0.55 -17.41
CA PHE A 35 -1.05 0.22 -16.33
C PHE A 35 0.01 0.75 -15.39
N SER A 36 -0.09 2.00 -15.03
CA SER A 36 0.84 2.68 -14.12
C SER A 36 0.12 3.82 -13.43
N ALA A 37 0.40 4.02 -12.14
CA ALA A 37 -0.12 5.18 -11.41
C ALA A 37 0.61 6.46 -11.84
N THR A 38 1.90 6.33 -12.18
CA THR A 38 2.73 7.43 -12.66
C THR A 38 3.42 7.07 -13.97
N ILE A 39 3.65 8.05 -14.82
CA ILE A 39 4.45 7.90 -16.05
C ILE A 39 5.72 8.74 -15.89
N SER A 40 6.73 8.16 -15.20
CA SER A 40 8.05 8.76 -15.07
C SER A 40 8.77 8.85 -16.43
N GLY A 41 9.79 9.71 -16.52
CA GLY A 41 10.60 9.85 -17.72
C GLY A 41 11.22 8.52 -18.20
N ASP A 42 11.58 7.63 -17.26
CA ASP A 42 12.17 6.33 -17.57
C ASP A 42 11.14 5.34 -18.13
N ILE A 43 9.90 5.37 -17.63
CA ILE A 43 8.80 4.61 -18.22
C ILE A 43 8.53 5.13 -19.62
N GLN A 44 8.42 6.45 -19.80
CA GLN A 44 8.15 7.08 -21.08
C GLN A 44 9.22 6.73 -22.12
N GLN A 45 10.51 6.70 -21.77
CA GLN A 45 11.59 6.28 -22.63
C GLN A 45 11.53 4.79 -22.98
N SER A 46 10.96 3.97 -22.11
CA SER A 46 10.86 2.53 -22.30
C SER A 46 9.62 2.10 -23.08
N MET A 47 8.57 2.90 -23.08
CA MET A 47 7.29 2.61 -23.77
C MET A 47 7.45 2.20 -25.24
N PRO A 48 8.27 2.88 -26.09
CA PRO A 48 8.42 2.51 -27.50
C PRO A 48 8.99 1.11 -27.73
N THR A 49 9.69 0.54 -26.74
CA THR A 49 10.25 -0.82 -26.84
C THR A 49 9.22 -1.90 -26.47
N MET A 50 8.15 -1.54 -25.83
CA MET A 50 7.15 -2.47 -25.27
C MET A 50 5.77 -2.32 -25.90
N LEU A 51 5.41 -1.09 -26.24
CA LEU A 51 4.13 -0.72 -26.83
C LEU A 51 4.32 -0.40 -28.31
N HIS A 52 3.30 -0.68 -29.08
CA HIS A 52 3.25 -0.35 -30.52
C HIS A 52 2.01 0.50 -30.76
N ASP A 53 2.21 1.75 -31.17
CA ASP A 53 1.15 2.74 -31.42
C ASP A 53 0.13 2.81 -30.25
N PRO A 54 0.58 3.13 -29.02
CA PRO A 54 -0.29 3.07 -27.85
C PRO A 54 -1.29 4.22 -27.82
N VAL A 55 -2.51 3.92 -27.38
CA VAL A 55 -3.50 4.92 -27.00
C VAL A 55 -3.32 5.20 -25.51
N LEU A 56 -3.08 6.46 -25.15
CA LEU A 56 -3.01 6.89 -23.75
C LEU A 56 -4.43 7.15 -23.21
N VAL A 57 -4.77 6.48 -22.11
CA VAL A 57 -6.01 6.72 -21.37
C VAL A 57 -5.64 7.15 -19.96
N GLU A 58 -5.95 8.39 -19.61
CA GLU A 58 -5.72 8.94 -18.28
C GLU A 58 -7.07 9.02 -17.54
N ILE A 59 -7.18 8.31 -16.41
CA ILE A 59 -8.44 8.22 -15.64
C ILE A 59 -8.46 9.25 -14.50
N SER A 60 -7.32 9.49 -13.86
CA SER A 60 -7.17 10.46 -12.77
C SER A 60 -5.76 11.04 -12.76
N ARG A 61 -5.61 12.25 -12.20
CA ARG A 61 -4.28 12.83 -12.01
C ARG A 61 -3.52 12.07 -10.92
N SER A 62 -2.24 11.81 -11.16
CA SER A 62 -1.34 11.23 -10.15
C SER A 62 -1.43 12.00 -8.83
N GLY A 63 -1.48 11.28 -7.70
CA GLY A 63 -1.51 11.87 -6.36
C GLY A 63 -2.90 12.21 -5.82
N GLN A 64 -3.98 11.96 -6.55
CA GLN A 64 -5.33 12.13 -5.98
C GLN A 64 -5.65 10.99 -5.02
N THR A 65 -6.00 11.36 -3.79
CA THR A 65 -6.60 10.44 -2.82
C THR A 65 -8.07 10.24 -3.13
N ALA A 66 -8.60 9.04 -2.89
CA ALA A 66 -10.03 8.79 -3.10
C ALA A 66 -10.87 9.62 -2.12
N ASP A 67 -11.87 10.33 -2.61
CA ASP A 67 -12.81 11.14 -1.78
C ASP A 67 -13.59 10.28 -0.76
N THR A 68 -13.56 8.96 -0.92
CA THR A 68 -14.20 7.99 -0.03
C THR A 68 -13.36 7.64 1.21
N VAL A 69 -12.12 8.12 1.31
CA VAL A 69 -11.21 7.82 2.42
C VAL A 69 -11.10 9.03 3.35
N GLU A 70 -11.62 8.87 4.57
CA GLU A 70 -11.40 9.83 5.64
C GLU A 70 -9.96 9.69 6.17
N GLN A 71 -9.15 10.72 5.99
CA GLN A 71 -7.76 10.72 6.45
C GLN A 71 -7.65 11.39 7.81
N ARG A 72 -6.85 10.83 8.73
CA ARG A 72 -6.61 11.36 10.07
C ARG A 72 -5.12 11.28 10.42
N LEU A 73 -4.50 12.43 10.67
CA LEU A 73 -3.15 12.51 11.20
C LEU A 73 -3.18 12.48 12.72
N VAL A 74 -2.41 11.59 13.34
CA VAL A 74 -2.37 11.45 14.79
C VAL A 74 -0.94 11.66 15.27
N PRO A 75 -0.59 12.83 15.81
CA PRO A 75 0.71 13.08 16.42
C PRO A 75 0.93 12.17 17.63
N VAL A 76 2.03 11.44 17.65
CA VAL A 76 2.35 10.46 18.70
C VAL A 76 3.84 10.18 18.77
N VAL A 77 4.41 10.05 19.97
CA VAL A 77 5.81 9.62 20.12
C VAL A 77 5.98 8.15 19.80
N GLN A 78 7.14 7.76 19.26
CA GLN A 78 7.41 6.39 18.80
C GLN A 78 7.05 5.31 19.83
N GLY A 79 7.38 5.53 21.10
CA GLY A 79 7.12 4.55 22.16
C GLY A 79 5.64 4.35 22.52
N GLN A 80 4.76 5.23 22.07
CA GLN A 80 3.32 5.18 22.36
C GLN A 80 2.49 4.70 21.17
N LYS A 81 3.08 4.53 19.98
CA LYS A 81 2.34 4.14 18.76
C LYS A 81 1.57 2.82 18.93
N VAL A 82 2.16 1.82 19.61
CA VAL A 82 1.49 0.52 19.85
C VAL A 82 0.28 0.71 20.75
N SER A 83 0.45 1.37 21.90
CA SER A 83 -0.65 1.61 22.84
C SER A 83 -1.78 2.43 22.22
N LEU A 84 -1.43 3.40 21.36
CA LEU A 84 -2.40 4.18 20.60
C LEU A 84 -3.17 3.30 19.62
N LEU A 85 -2.48 2.44 18.87
CA LEU A 85 -3.10 1.52 17.91
C LEU A 85 -4.09 0.59 18.61
N THR A 86 -3.66 -0.03 19.72
CA THR A 86 -4.50 -0.91 20.52
C THR A 86 -5.74 -0.18 21.03
N HIS A 87 -5.54 1.01 21.62
CA HIS A 87 -6.66 1.83 22.12
C HIS A 87 -7.66 2.23 21.03
N LEU A 88 -7.18 2.62 19.84
CA LEU A 88 -8.04 2.95 18.72
C LEU A 88 -8.87 1.74 18.28
N ILE A 89 -8.25 0.56 18.18
CA ILE A 89 -8.96 -0.68 17.79
C ILE A 89 -10.02 -1.05 18.84
N GLU A 90 -9.65 -0.99 20.14
CA GLU A 90 -10.57 -1.28 21.26
C GLU A 90 -11.77 -0.33 21.33
N THR A 91 -11.57 0.95 21.02
CA THR A 91 -12.65 1.95 21.12
C THR A 91 -13.49 2.07 19.86
N GLY A 92 -12.87 1.86 18.70
CA GLY A 92 -13.52 2.01 17.39
C GLY A 92 -14.14 0.74 16.84
N HIS A 93 -13.73 -0.43 17.36
CA HIS A 93 -14.24 -1.76 16.97
C HIS A 93 -14.29 -1.99 15.45
N PRO A 94 -13.22 -1.69 14.69
CA PRO A 94 -13.19 -2.00 13.26
C PRO A 94 -13.21 -3.50 13.04
N ARG A 95 -13.89 -3.94 11.99
CA ARG A 95 -13.92 -5.37 11.62
C ARG A 95 -12.59 -5.84 11.03
N ARG A 96 -11.93 -4.96 10.24
CA ARG A 96 -10.67 -5.26 9.57
C ARG A 96 -9.74 -4.05 9.57
N VAL A 97 -8.52 -4.28 10.04
CA VAL A 97 -7.47 -3.26 10.11
C VAL A 97 -6.24 -3.70 9.33
N LEU A 98 -5.80 -2.90 8.37
CA LEU A 98 -4.53 -3.11 7.67
C LEU A 98 -3.49 -2.12 8.22
N VAL A 99 -2.42 -2.65 8.81
CA VAL A 99 -1.38 -1.84 9.45
C VAL A 99 -0.09 -1.90 8.64
N PHE A 100 0.42 -0.75 8.23
CA PHE A 100 1.66 -0.63 7.49
C PHE A 100 2.83 -0.22 8.37
N CYS A 101 3.89 -1.03 8.37
CA CYS A 101 5.14 -0.73 9.05
C CYS A 101 6.31 -0.67 8.05
N ARG A 102 7.31 0.17 8.36
CA ARG A 102 8.47 0.38 7.49
C ARG A 102 9.40 -0.82 7.45
N THR A 103 9.55 -1.56 8.55
CA THR A 103 10.51 -2.67 8.66
C THR A 103 9.84 -3.98 9.09
N LYS A 104 10.43 -5.11 8.68
CA LYS A 104 9.99 -6.46 9.06
C LYS A 104 9.96 -6.66 10.58
N GLN A 105 11.01 -6.17 11.27
CA GLN A 105 11.09 -6.26 12.74
C GLN A 105 9.96 -5.47 13.41
N ARG A 106 9.58 -4.32 12.84
CA ARG A 106 8.45 -3.53 13.32
C ARG A 106 7.13 -4.27 13.10
N VAL A 107 6.97 -4.89 11.94
CA VAL A 107 5.79 -5.74 11.64
C VAL A 107 5.65 -6.83 12.69
N ASP A 108 6.71 -7.59 12.97
CA ASP A 108 6.68 -8.67 13.98
C ASP A 108 6.38 -8.13 15.39
N SER A 109 6.98 -7.00 15.76
CA SER A 109 6.78 -6.39 17.09
C SER A 109 5.35 -5.88 17.28
N VAL A 110 4.78 -5.23 16.26
CA VAL A 110 3.40 -4.70 16.30
C VAL A 110 2.41 -5.86 16.31
N ALA A 111 2.60 -6.87 15.46
CA ALA A 111 1.74 -8.04 15.44
C ALA A 111 1.72 -8.76 16.80
N ALA A 112 2.89 -9.02 17.39
CA ALA A 112 2.98 -9.65 18.70
C ALA A 112 2.36 -8.82 19.84
N ALA A 113 2.32 -7.50 19.68
CA ALA A 113 1.65 -6.64 20.65
C ALA A 113 0.12 -6.74 20.52
N LEU A 114 -0.41 -6.68 19.32
CA LEU A 114 -1.84 -6.84 19.06
C LEU A 114 -2.36 -8.24 19.45
N GLU A 115 -1.56 -9.31 19.19
CA GLU A 115 -1.89 -10.67 19.64
C GLU A 115 -2.00 -10.79 21.17
N ARG A 116 -1.13 -10.07 21.92
CA ARG A 116 -1.19 -10.06 23.40
C ARG A 116 -2.46 -9.41 23.93
N GLU A 117 -3.04 -8.49 23.18
CA GLU A 117 -4.34 -7.88 23.49
C GLU A 117 -5.53 -8.72 22.97
N GLY A 118 -5.25 -9.93 22.45
CA GLY A 118 -6.29 -10.88 22.07
C GLY A 118 -6.79 -10.78 20.63
N LEU A 119 -6.21 -9.90 19.79
CA LEU A 119 -6.60 -9.80 18.38
C LEU A 119 -6.03 -10.97 17.58
N LYS A 120 -6.76 -11.39 16.56
CA LYS A 120 -6.29 -12.36 15.56
C LYS A 120 -5.55 -11.63 14.46
N VAL A 121 -4.22 -11.79 14.42
CA VAL A 121 -3.33 -11.00 13.58
C VAL A 121 -2.63 -11.85 12.52
N GLY A 122 -2.63 -11.35 11.28
CA GLY A 122 -1.80 -11.87 10.19
C GLY A 122 -0.54 -11.02 10.01
N VAL A 123 0.53 -11.65 9.53
CA VAL A 123 1.82 -10.98 9.29
C VAL A 123 2.26 -11.17 7.85
N MET A 124 2.63 -10.07 7.17
CA MET A 124 3.12 -10.08 5.79
C MET A 124 4.40 -9.27 5.62
N HIS A 125 5.54 -9.94 5.47
CA HIS A 125 6.82 -9.38 5.05
C HIS A 125 7.68 -10.41 4.31
N ALA A 126 8.75 -9.98 3.67
CA ALA A 126 9.56 -10.79 2.77
C ALA A 126 10.21 -12.03 3.42
N ASP A 127 10.45 -12.01 4.75
CA ASP A 127 11.03 -13.16 5.47
C ASP A 127 10.01 -14.26 5.82
N ARG A 128 8.72 -14.03 5.58
CA ARG A 128 7.69 -15.05 5.72
C ARG A 128 7.63 -15.90 4.45
N ALA A 129 7.56 -17.23 4.63
CA ALA A 129 7.40 -18.16 3.50
C ALA A 129 6.11 -17.83 2.71
N GLN A 130 6.13 -18.05 1.39
CA GLN A 130 5.00 -17.77 0.50
C GLN A 130 3.68 -18.35 1.06
N LYS A 131 3.69 -19.62 1.49
CA LYS A 131 2.51 -20.29 2.05
C LYS A 131 1.97 -19.63 3.33
N GLN A 132 2.83 -19.02 4.15
CA GLN A 132 2.40 -18.28 5.35
C GLN A 132 1.71 -16.96 4.96
N ARG A 133 2.26 -16.26 3.94
CA ARG A 133 1.68 -15.03 3.43
C ARG A 133 0.31 -15.26 2.79
N GLU A 134 0.17 -16.32 2.00
CA GLU A 134 -1.11 -16.72 1.42
C GLU A 134 -2.14 -17.04 2.51
N ARG A 135 -1.78 -17.80 3.54
CA ARG A 135 -2.67 -18.07 4.68
C ARG A 135 -3.09 -16.80 5.42
N ALA A 136 -2.14 -15.88 5.67
CA ALA A 136 -2.45 -14.61 6.32
C ALA A 136 -3.43 -13.77 5.48
N LEU A 137 -3.22 -13.73 4.17
CA LEU A 137 -4.10 -13.01 3.25
C LEU A 137 -5.50 -13.65 3.18
N ASP A 138 -5.56 -14.96 3.07
CA ASP A 138 -6.84 -15.71 3.00
C ASP A 138 -7.62 -15.58 4.31
N GLY A 139 -6.94 -15.68 5.47
CA GLY A 139 -7.56 -15.46 6.78
C GLY A 139 -8.07 -14.02 6.96
N PHE A 140 -7.34 -13.03 6.42
CA PHE A 140 -7.79 -11.64 6.46
C PHE A 140 -8.97 -11.39 5.50
N ARG A 141 -8.98 -12.01 4.31
CA ARG A 141 -10.13 -11.96 3.38
C ARG A 141 -11.38 -12.59 3.96
N SER A 142 -11.24 -13.75 4.59
CA SER A 142 -12.38 -14.47 5.18
C SER A 142 -12.94 -13.80 6.45
N GLY A 143 -12.20 -12.84 7.05
CA GLY A 143 -12.56 -12.24 8.33
C GLY A 143 -12.20 -13.11 9.54
N GLU A 144 -11.42 -14.19 9.35
CA GLU A 144 -10.84 -14.97 10.43
C GLU A 144 -9.79 -14.16 11.21
N LEU A 145 -9.05 -13.29 10.48
CA LEU A 145 -8.09 -12.36 11.06
C LEU A 145 -8.70 -10.95 11.08
N GLU A 146 -8.56 -10.28 12.21
CA GLU A 146 -9.08 -8.93 12.46
C GLU A 146 -8.08 -7.85 12.02
N ALA A 147 -6.78 -8.16 12.11
CA ALA A 147 -5.70 -7.28 11.69
C ALA A 147 -4.70 -7.99 10.77
N LEU A 148 -4.17 -7.24 9.80
CA LEU A 148 -3.05 -7.66 8.97
C LEU A 148 -1.95 -6.61 9.11
N VAL A 149 -0.76 -7.01 9.59
CA VAL A 149 0.40 -6.13 9.72
C VAL A 149 1.40 -6.45 8.60
N ALA A 150 1.77 -5.45 7.80
CA ALA A 150 2.53 -5.67 6.59
C ALA A 150 3.59 -4.59 6.31
N THR A 151 4.60 -4.94 5.50
CA THR A 151 5.45 -3.97 4.81
C THR A 151 4.88 -3.65 3.43
N ASP A 152 5.24 -2.49 2.85
CA ASP A 152 4.73 -2.03 1.55
C ASP A 152 4.90 -3.06 0.43
N VAL A 153 6.10 -3.63 0.32
CA VAL A 153 6.42 -4.58 -0.76
C VAL A 153 5.45 -5.76 -0.82
N MET A 154 4.97 -6.19 0.35
CA MET A 154 4.13 -7.39 0.45
C MET A 154 2.63 -7.11 0.47
N SER A 155 2.24 -5.88 0.77
CA SER A 155 0.84 -5.46 0.81
C SER A 155 0.29 -5.02 -0.55
N ARG A 156 1.16 -4.90 -1.55
CA ARG A 156 0.76 -4.61 -2.92
C ARG A 156 0.03 -5.79 -3.52
N GLY A 157 -1.01 -5.50 -4.26
CA GLY A 157 -1.88 -6.55 -4.80
C GLY A 157 -2.76 -7.21 -3.75
N ILE A 158 -2.84 -6.69 -2.51
CA ILE A 158 -3.88 -7.09 -1.57
C ILE A 158 -5.22 -6.68 -2.18
N ASP A 159 -5.88 -7.64 -2.77
CA ASP A 159 -7.27 -7.50 -3.22
C ASP A 159 -8.19 -8.00 -2.11
N VAL A 160 -8.41 -7.14 -1.12
CA VAL A 160 -9.36 -7.34 -0.03
C VAL A 160 -10.29 -6.14 -0.03
N SER A 161 -11.57 -6.40 -0.19
CA SER A 161 -12.65 -5.45 0.06
C SER A 161 -12.91 -5.34 1.56
N ASP A 162 -13.68 -4.35 1.95
CA ASP A 162 -14.19 -4.18 3.31
C ASP A 162 -13.09 -4.00 4.38
N ILE A 163 -11.99 -3.33 4.05
CA ILE A 163 -11.01 -2.86 5.03
C ILE A 163 -11.56 -1.57 5.64
N ASP A 164 -11.96 -1.64 6.91
CA ASP A 164 -12.52 -0.48 7.59
C ASP A 164 -11.42 0.57 7.85
N TRP A 165 -10.26 0.12 8.34
CA TRP A 165 -9.15 1.02 8.66
C TRP A 165 -7.84 0.62 8.00
N VAL A 166 -7.18 1.62 7.47
CA VAL A 166 -5.75 1.57 7.11
C VAL A 166 -4.98 2.38 8.13
N VAL A 167 -3.91 1.82 8.68
CA VAL A 167 -3.05 2.51 9.64
C VAL A 167 -1.63 2.59 9.10
N ASN A 168 -1.17 3.77 8.78
CA ASN A 168 0.24 4.06 8.56
C ASN A 168 0.91 4.16 9.94
N PHE A 169 1.35 3.02 10.48
CA PHE A 169 2.06 2.97 11.76
C PHE A 169 3.40 3.72 11.68
N ASP A 170 4.08 3.62 10.54
CA ASP A 170 5.19 4.47 10.15
C ASP A 170 4.78 5.27 8.89
N VAL A 171 5.09 6.55 8.87
CA VAL A 171 4.90 7.40 7.69
C VAL A 171 5.76 6.83 6.54
N PRO A 172 5.20 6.54 5.35
CA PRO A 172 6.00 6.05 4.23
C PRO A 172 7.00 7.10 3.78
N LEU A 173 8.16 6.64 3.28
CA LEU A 173 9.20 7.52 2.74
C LEU A 173 8.89 7.96 1.32
N ASP A 174 8.17 7.12 0.57
CA ASP A 174 7.72 7.40 -0.78
C ASP A 174 6.28 7.92 -0.72
N PRO A 175 6.00 9.13 -1.22
CA PRO A 175 4.64 9.69 -1.26
C PRO A 175 3.64 8.85 -2.04
N GLU A 176 4.06 8.14 -3.08
CA GLU A 176 3.19 7.24 -3.84
C GLU A 176 2.71 6.07 -2.99
N ASP A 177 3.58 5.54 -2.10
CA ASP A 177 3.20 4.49 -1.16
C ASP A 177 2.07 4.95 -0.24
N TYR A 178 2.05 6.22 0.17
CA TYR A 178 0.95 6.78 0.96
C TYR A 178 -0.40 6.62 0.26
N VAL A 179 -0.48 7.07 -0.98
CA VAL A 179 -1.71 6.98 -1.78
C VAL A 179 -2.13 5.52 -1.98
N HIS A 180 -1.17 4.65 -2.29
CA HIS A 180 -1.41 3.21 -2.47
C HIS A 180 -1.88 2.53 -1.18
N ARG A 181 -1.34 2.92 0.00
CA ARG A 181 -1.75 2.37 1.29
C ARG A 181 -3.18 2.78 1.63
N ILE A 182 -3.48 4.09 1.61
CA ILE A 182 -4.81 4.56 1.98
C ILE A 182 -5.88 4.09 1.00
N GLY A 183 -5.53 3.92 -0.27
CA GLY A 183 -6.40 3.32 -1.29
C GLY A 183 -6.69 1.83 -1.08
N ARG A 184 -6.27 1.20 0.03
CA ARG A 184 -6.72 -0.15 0.42
C ARG A 184 -8.06 -0.13 1.14
N THR A 185 -8.50 1.01 1.63
CA THR A 185 -9.85 1.23 2.17
C THR A 185 -10.68 2.16 1.26
N GLY A 186 -11.93 2.37 1.54
CA GLY A 186 -12.80 3.26 0.77
C GLY A 186 -13.08 2.79 -0.66
N ARG A 187 -13.05 1.48 -0.92
CA ARG A 187 -13.26 0.89 -2.25
C ARG A 187 -14.72 0.57 -2.52
N ALA A 188 -15.07 0.46 -3.80
CA ALA A 188 -16.40 0.05 -4.26
C ALA A 188 -17.57 0.92 -3.74
N GLY A 189 -17.32 2.19 -3.39
CA GLY A 189 -18.32 3.10 -2.85
C GLY A 189 -18.53 3.03 -1.33
N GLU A 190 -17.78 2.17 -0.65
CA GLU A 190 -17.72 2.13 0.82
C GLU A 190 -16.85 3.28 1.35
N SER A 191 -17.14 3.77 2.54
CA SER A 191 -16.29 4.72 3.25
C SER A 191 -15.23 3.98 4.06
N GLY A 192 -14.03 4.55 4.15
CA GLY A 192 -12.96 4.00 4.96
C GLY A 192 -12.18 5.06 5.71
N VAL A 193 -11.43 4.67 6.74
CA VAL A 193 -10.61 5.59 7.54
C VAL A 193 -9.14 5.22 7.40
N ALA A 194 -8.31 6.22 7.14
CA ALA A 194 -6.86 6.08 7.09
C ALA A 194 -6.22 6.89 8.23
N PHE A 195 -5.64 6.21 9.20
CA PHE A 195 -4.85 6.84 10.26
C PHE A 195 -3.38 6.91 9.87
N THR A 196 -2.76 8.05 10.11
CA THR A 196 -1.30 8.22 9.95
C THR A 196 -0.68 8.65 11.27
N PHE A 197 0.11 7.78 11.87
CA PHE A 197 0.79 8.06 13.14
C PHE A 197 2.06 8.85 12.85
N LEU A 198 2.11 10.08 13.34
CA LEU A 198 3.22 11.00 13.10
C LEU A 198 4.11 11.11 14.34
N ALA A 199 5.29 10.55 14.28
CA ALA A 199 6.34 10.81 15.25
C ALA A 199 7.15 12.06 14.86
N PRO A 200 7.85 12.71 15.81
CA PRO A 200 8.60 13.94 15.56
C PRO A 200 9.66 13.81 14.44
N ASP A 201 10.24 12.64 14.27
CA ASP A 201 11.25 12.32 13.25
C ASP A 201 10.64 12.02 11.87
N GLU A 202 9.31 11.94 11.75
CA GLU A 202 8.60 11.62 10.52
C GLU A 202 7.96 12.84 9.83
N VAL A 203 8.17 14.04 10.34
CA VAL A 203 7.61 15.29 9.77
C VAL A 203 8.11 15.56 8.36
N GLY A 204 9.39 15.21 8.06
CA GLY A 204 9.94 15.35 6.71
C GLY A 204 9.18 14.55 5.68
N PRO A 205 9.08 13.23 5.80
CA PRO A 205 8.26 12.39 4.93
C PRO A 205 6.80 12.83 4.80
N LEU A 206 6.15 13.28 5.88
CA LEU A 206 4.79 13.81 5.82
C LEU A 206 4.70 15.02 4.87
N ARG A 207 5.64 15.97 4.94
CA ARG A 207 5.65 17.14 4.05
C ARG A 207 5.80 16.76 2.59
N GLU A 208 6.61 15.76 2.27
CA GLU A 208 6.74 15.24 0.90
C GLU A 208 5.41 14.64 0.40
N ILE A 209 4.69 13.91 1.26
CA ILE A 209 3.35 13.38 0.97
C ILE A 209 2.36 14.52 0.68
N GLU A 210 2.29 15.52 1.55
CA GLU A 210 1.39 16.68 1.38
C GLU A 210 1.72 17.49 0.13
N TYR A 211 3.02 17.64 -0.18
CA TYR A 211 3.46 18.29 -1.42
C TYR A 211 3.04 17.48 -2.66
N PHE A 212 3.20 16.17 -2.63
CA PHE A 212 2.83 15.27 -3.74
C PHE A 212 1.32 15.22 -3.96
N THR A 213 0.55 15.03 -2.90
CA THR A 213 -0.92 14.95 -2.96
C THR A 213 -1.58 16.31 -3.14
N LYS A 214 -0.85 17.41 -2.91
CA LYS A 214 -1.35 18.80 -2.87
C LYS A 214 -2.48 18.99 -1.85
N GLN A 215 -2.49 18.20 -0.82
CA GLN A 215 -3.48 18.22 0.26
C GLN A 215 -2.76 18.07 1.60
N LEU A 216 -3.24 18.79 2.61
CA LEU A 216 -2.81 18.55 3.99
C LEU A 216 -3.53 17.31 4.54
N VAL A 217 -2.83 16.48 5.29
CA VAL A 217 -3.46 15.39 6.02
C VAL A 217 -4.10 15.96 7.28
N PRO A 218 -5.43 15.87 7.45
CA PRO A 218 -6.11 16.51 8.59
C PRO A 218 -5.73 15.84 9.92
N VAL A 219 -5.60 16.66 10.99
CA VAL A 219 -5.30 16.23 12.36
C VAL A 219 -6.58 15.84 13.08
#